data_57cf913390752fca512525832f45a52a
#
_entry.id   57cf913390752fca512525832f45a52a
#
_cell.length_a   1.000
_cell.length_b   1.000
_cell.length_c   1.000
_cell.angle_alpha   90.00
_cell.angle_beta   90.00
_cell.angle_gamma   90.00
#
_symmetry.space_group_name_H-M   'P 1'
#
loop_
_entity.id
_entity.type
_entity.pdbx_description
1 polymer ?
#
loop_
_entity_poly.entity_id
_entity_poly.type
_entity_poly.pdbx_seq_one_letter_code
_entity_poly.pdbx_strand_id
1 'polypeptide(L)'
;MKKIIVVFIGLLFSVGVFSQEKKKQKLVLDNTKPLLTLEASCGTCMFKMKGDGCKLALRFEGKDYFVEGTGIDDHGDAHDQEGFCNAISKAKVQGKVKGDKFKVSYFELLKKETK
;
A
#
# COMPACT_ATOMS: atom_id res chain seq x y z
N MET A 1 -61.81 10.84 24.32
CA MET A 1 -61.37 10.82 23.85
C MET A 1 -60.23 11.07 23.64
N LYS A 2 -59.59 10.88 23.66
CA LYS A 2 -58.48 11.12 23.58
C LYS A 2 -57.80 10.72 22.59
N LYS A 3 -57.07 11.15 22.10
CA LYS A 3 -56.39 10.85 21.20
C LYS A 3 -55.15 10.78 21.29
N ILE A 4 -54.56 10.04 21.08
CA ILE A 4 -53.37 9.81 21.20
C ILE A 4 -52.63 10.10 20.08
N ILE A 5 -51.91 10.84 20.13
CA ILE A 5 -51.12 11.13 19.18
C ILE A 5 -49.97 10.50 19.22
N VAL A 6 -49.74 9.65 18.44
CA VAL A 6 -48.58 9.04 18.46
C VAL A 6 -47.69 9.74 17.64
N VAL A 7 -46.96 10.31 18.10
CA VAL A 7 -46.05 10.92 17.41
C VAL A 7 -45.02 10.13 17.00
N PHE A 8 -44.79 9.83 15.94
CA PHE A 8 -43.86 9.10 15.49
C PHE A 8 -42.78 9.79 15.12
N ILE A 9 -42.01 9.90 15.66
CA ILE A 9 -40.87 10.38 15.49
C ILE A 9 -40.17 9.65 14.60
N GLY A 10 -40.13 9.97 13.52
CA GLY A 10 -39.43 9.27 12.66
C GLY A 10 -38.09 9.41 12.89
N LEU A 11 -37.56 8.49 13.17
CA LEU A 11 -36.33 8.45 13.41
C LEU A 11 -35.59 8.57 12.26
N LEU A 12 -35.11 9.49 11.98
CA LEU A 12 -34.30 9.62 11.04
C LEU A 12 -33.05 9.12 11.18
N PHE A 13 -32.73 8.16 10.73
CA PHE A 13 -31.51 7.73 10.78
C PHE A 13 -30.80 8.26 9.73
N SER A 14 -30.20 9.21 9.83
CA SER A 14 -29.28 9.62 8.97
C SER A 14 -28.17 8.79 9.10
N VAL A 15 -28.10 7.87 8.39
CA VAL A 15 -27.06 7.06 8.40
C VAL A 15 -26.03 7.77 7.68
N GLY A 16 -25.12 8.10 8.23
CA GLY A 16 -24.02 8.70 7.64
C GLY A 16 -23.44 7.82 6.70
N VAL A 17 -23.45 8.15 5.52
CA VAL A 17 -22.87 7.39 4.60
C VAL A 17 -21.47 7.49 4.70
N PHE A 18 -20.84 6.52 4.95
CA PHE A 18 -19.52 6.52 4.97
C PHE A 18 -19.08 6.27 3.66
N SER A 19 -18.66 7.19 2.96
CA SER A 19 -18.03 6.93 1.79
C SER A 19 -16.84 6.20 2.12
N GLN A 20 -16.82 5.01 1.75
CA GLN A 20 -15.71 4.32 1.95
C GLN A 20 -14.81 4.61 0.89
N GLU A 21 -14.16 5.63 0.90
CA GLU A 21 -13.12 5.84 0.05
C GLU A 21 -12.06 4.94 0.43
N LYS A 22 -11.53 4.23 -0.50
CA LYS A 22 -10.42 3.44 -0.22
C LYS A 22 -9.38 4.34 0.22
N LYS A 23 -9.23 4.56 1.42
CA LYS A 23 -8.19 5.34 1.90
C LYS A 23 -6.96 4.59 1.71
N LYS A 24 -6.01 5.16 1.04
CA LYS A 24 -4.70 4.60 1.03
C LYS A 24 -4.30 4.39 2.45
N GLN A 25 -3.86 3.23 2.73
CA GLN A 25 -3.43 2.92 4.05
C GLN A 25 -2.32 3.88 4.41
N LYS A 26 -2.43 4.54 5.52
CA LYS A 26 -1.45 5.47 5.92
C LYS A 26 -0.26 4.72 6.41
N LEU A 27 0.85 4.90 5.80
CA LEU A 27 2.06 4.23 6.21
C LEU A 27 2.79 5.11 7.20
N VAL A 28 2.98 4.60 8.39
CA VAL A 28 3.58 5.37 9.46
C VAL A 28 4.82 4.67 9.98
N LEU A 29 5.89 5.40 10.13
CA LEU A 29 7.12 4.84 10.63
C LEU A 29 6.97 4.50 12.12
N ASP A 30 7.33 3.29 12.48
CA ASP A 30 7.23 2.83 13.85
C ASP A 30 8.64 2.68 14.37
N ASN A 31 9.04 3.52 15.32
CA ASN A 31 10.39 3.50 15.82
C ASN A 31 10.70 2.26 16.66
N THR A 32 9.72 1.44 16.97
CA THR A 32 9.97 0.24 17.74
C THR A 32 10.23 -0.98 16.87
N LYS A 33 10.13 -0.82 15.55
CA LYS A 33 10.36 -1.94 14.64
C LYS A 33 11.57 -1.68 13.78
N PRO A 34 12.22 -2.72 13.31
CA PRO A 34 13.41 -2.52 12.49
C PRO A 34 13.07 -1.87 11.15
N LEU A 35 13.90 -0.99 10.71
CA LEU A 35 13.76 -0.35 9.43
C LEU A 35 14.70 -1.05 8.47
N LEU A 36 14.16 -1.64 7.44
CA LEU A 36 14.94 -2.42 6.51
C LEU A 36 15.16 -1.63 5.23
N THR A 37 16.29 -1.84 4.59
CA THR A 37 16.55 -1.25 3.28
C THR A 37 16.51 -2.39 2.29
N LEU A 38 15.51 -2.41 1.44
CA LEU A 38 15.30 -3.53 0.53
C LEU A 38 15.21 -3.04 -0.91
N GLU A 39 15.47 -3.93 -1.85
CA GLU A 39 15.30 -3.60 -3.24
C GLU A 39 13.83 -3.69 -3.60
N ALA A 40 13.35 -2.74 -4.35
CA ALA A 40 11.94 -2.66 -4.75
C ALA A 40 11.85 -2.39 -6.23
N SER A 41 10.90 -3.01 -6.90
CA SER A 41 10.68 -2.77 -8.30
C SER A 41 9.38 -3.42 -8.74
N CYS A 42 9.07 -3.36 -10.02
CA CYS A 42 7.93 -4.09 -10.54
C CYS A 42 8.29 -5.55 -10.54
N GLY A 43 7.55 -6.36 -9.83
CA GLY A 43 7.86 -7.77 -9.70
C GLY A 43 7.84 -8.51 -11.02
N THR A 44 6.85 -8.26 -11.86
CA THR A 44 6.74 -8.98 -13.12
C THR A 44 7.72 -8.45 -14.15
N CYS A 45 8.12 -7.17 -14.08
CA CYS A 45 9.03 -6.61 -15.05
C CYS A 45 10.48 -6.81 -14.70
N MET A 46 10.85 -6.53 -13.48
CA MET A 46 12.26 -6.53 -13.12
C MET A 46 12.69 -7.75 -12.33
N PHE A 47 11.85 -8.30 -11.51
CA PHE A 47 12.19 -9.49 -10.73
C PHE A 47 11.73 -10.77 -11.40
N LYS A 48 11.06 -10.63 -12.55
CA LYS A 48 10.62 -11.79 -13.33
C LYS A 48 9.70 -12.72 -12.55
N MET A 49 8.87 -12.14 -11.72
CA MET A 49 7.90 -12.91 -10.98
C MET A 49 6.69 -13.21 -11.86
N LYS A 50 5.95 -14.23 -11.54
CA LYS A 50 4.76 -14.55 -12.30
C LYS A 50 3.62 -13.70 -11.79
N GLY A 51 2.82 -13.18 -12.66
CA GLY A 51 1.66 -12.41 -12.28
C GLY A 51 1.15 -11.59 -13.44
N ASP A 52 -0.01 -10.99 -13.23
CA ASP A 52 -0.61 -10.16 -14.24
C ASP A 52 -0.34 -8.70 -13.95
N GLY A 53 0.18 -7.99 -14.89
CA GLY A 53 0.37 -6.57 -14.76
C GLY A 53 1.55 -6.18 -13.91
N CYS A 54 1.73 -4.91 -13.73
CA CYS A 54 2.86 -4.40 -13.00
C CYS A 54 2.50 -4.24 -11.55
N LYS A 55 3.13 -4.97 -10.67
CA LYS A 55 2.87 -4.91 -9.25
C LYS A 55 4.15 -4.70 -8.49
N LEU A 56 4.11 -3.91 -7.45
CA LEU A 56 5.27 -3.61 -6.64
C LEU A 56 5.72 -4.87 -5.91
N ALA A 57 7.01 -5.09 -5.89
CA ALA A 57 7.59 -6.22 -5.18
C ALA A 57 8.84 -5.80 -4.42
N LEU A 58 9.18 -6.55 -3.42
CA LEU A 58 10.36 -6.32 -2.61
C LEU A 58 11.19 -7.59 -2.59
N ARG A 59 12.51 -7.41 -2.54
CA ARG A 59 13.41 -8.55 -2.40
C ARG A 59 13.89 -8.59 -0.96
N PHE A 60 13.56 -9.64 -0.25
CA PHE A 60 13.87 -9.79 1.15
C PHE A 60 14.52 -11.13 1.38
N GLU A 61 15.72 -11.10 1.89
CA GLU A 61 16.48 -12.32 2.22
C GLU A 61 16.56 -13.31 1.04
N GLY A 62 16.82 -12.76 -0.13
CA GLY A 62 16.97 -13.57 -1.32
C GLY A 62 15.70 -14.03 -1.99
N LYS A 63 14.56 -13.63 -1.49
CA LYS A 63 13.30 -13.98 -2.11
C LYS A 63 12.52 -12.76 -2.50
N ASP A 64 11.74 -12.87 -3.56
CA ASP A 64 10.95 -11.76 -4.05
C ASP A 64 9.49 -11.94 -3.65
N TYR A 65 8.91 -10.90 -3.10
CA TYR A 65 7.54 -10.93 -2.62
C TYR A 65 6.76 -9.76 -3.21
N PHE A 66 5.53 -10.00 -3.61
CA PHE A 66 4.66 -8.90 -3.97
C PHE A 66 4.29 -8.13 -2.69
N VAL A 67 4.08 -6.85 -2.80
CA VAL A 67 3.85 -5.99 -1.66
C VAL A 67 2.37 -5.80 -1.40
N GLU A 68 2.01 -5.83 -0.13
CA GLU A 68 0.68 -5.51 0.29
C GLU A 68 0.78 -4.29 1.18
N GLY A 69 -0.10 -3.34 1.10
CA GLY A 69 -0.08 -2.14 1.94
C GLY A 69 0.25 -0.87 1.18
N THR A 70 0.89 -0.98 0.03
CA THR A 70 1.13 0.16 -0.82
C THR A 70 1.23 -0.36 -2.26
N GLY A 71 1.08 0.49 -3.23
CA GLY A 71 1.05 0.08 -4.62
C GLY A 71 2.15 0.71 -5.44
N ILE A 72 2.31 0.20 -6.65
CA ILE A 72 3.39 0.62 -7.51
C ILE A 72 3.22 2.05 -7.98
N ASP A 73 1.99 2.52 -8.07
CA ASP A 73 1.73 3.87 -8.51
C ASP A 73 1.73 4.89 -7.38
N ASP A 74 1.97 4.46 -6.17
CA ASP A 74 1.94 5.37 -5.02
C ASP A 74 3.27 6.06 -4.79
N HIS A 75 4.29 5.72 -5.56
CA HIS A 75 5.64 6.21 -5.32
C HIS A 75 6.26 6.80 -6.59
N GLY A 76 5.45 7.47 -7.38
CA GLY A 76 5.92 8.09 -8.61
C GLY A 76 5.51 7.30 -9.83
N ASP A 77 5.93 7.75 -10.98
CA ASP A 77 5.55 7.10 -12.22
C ASP A 77 6.38 5.85 -12.44
N ALA A 78 5.75 4.72 -12.41
CA ALA A 78 6.44 3.44 -12.55
C ALA A 78 7.07 3.29 -13.93
N HIS A 79 6.57 4.00 -14.94
CA HIS A 79 7.10 3.89 -16.28
C HIS A 79 8.20 4.91 -16.60
N ASP A 80 8.56 5.73 -15.62
CA ASP A 80 9.62 6.69 -15.79
C ASP A 80 10.93 5.94 -15.97
N GLN A 81 11.97 6.59 -16.45
CA GLN A 81 13.24 5.93 -16.67
C GLN A 81 13.79 5.29 -15.42
N GLU A 82 13.56 5.89 -14.29
CA GLU A 82 14.00 5.29 -13.05
C GLU A 82 12.83 4.76 -12.25
N GLY A 83 11.70 4.54 -12.90
CA GLY A 83 10.53 3.99 -12.23
C GLY A 83 10.64 2.49 -12.02
N PHE A 84 9.72 1.93 -11.30
CA PHE A 84 9.77 0.52 -10.94
C PHE A 84 9.72 -0.42 -12.13
N CYS A 85 9.15 -0.01 -13.24
CA CYS A 85 9.08 -0.88 -14.40
C CYS A 85 10.40 -0.92 -15.16
N ASN A 86 11.28 0.03 -14.93
CA ASN A 86 12.52 0.14 -15.67
C ASN A 86 13.77 0.03 -14.82
N ALA A 87 13.64 0.06 -13.54
CA ALA A 87 14.82 0.03 -12.66
C ALA A 87 14.48 -0.57 -11.31
N ILE A 88 15.49 -1.08 -10.66
CA ILE A 88 15.34 -1.58 -9.31
C ILE A 88 15.82 -0.47 -8.39
N SER A 89 15.01 -0.08 -7.45
CA SER A 89 15.35 0.99 -6.52
C SER A 89 15.45 0.43 -5.12
N LYS A 90 15.94 1.21 -4.19
CA LYS A 90 15.95 0.79 -2.81
C LYS A 90 14.90 1.56 -2.04
N ALA A 91 14.36 0.94 -1.04
CA ALA A 91 13.33 1.55 -0.22
C ALA A 91 13.57 1.21 1.23
N LYS A 92 13.21 2.13 2.12
CA LYS A 92 13.22 1.83 3.53
C LYS A 92 11.85 1.33 3.88
N VAL A 93 11.79 0.18 4.50
CA VAL A 93 10.56 -0.55 4.67
C VAL A 93 10.42 -1.11 6.05
N GLN A 94 9.23 -1.11 6.59
CA GLN A 94 8.91 -1.87 7.77
C GLN A 94 7.74 -2.77 7.43
N GLY A 95 7.74 -3.96 7.94
CA GLY A 95 6.67 -4.91 7.67
C GLY A 95 7.13 -6.33 7.91
N LYS A 96 6.38 -7.26 7.37
CA LYS A 96 6.72 -8.65 7.55
C LYS A 96 6.16 -9.49 6.43
N VAL A 97 6.73 -10.64 6.22
CA VAL A 97 6.25 -11.58 5.23
C VAL A 97 5.00 -12.22 5.75
N LYS A 98 3.96 -12.28 4.91
CA LYS A 98 2.76 -12.93 5.29
C LYS A 98 2.35 -13.78 4.12
N GLY A 99 2.54 -15.07 4.21
CA GLY A 99 2.31 -15.97 3.11
C GLY A 99 3.30 -15.71 2.01
N ASP A 100 2.83 -15.40 0.80
CA ASP A 100 3.70 -15.13 -0.31
C ASP A 100 3.80 -13.64 -0.58
N LYS A 101 3.43 -12.81 0.37
CA LYS A 101 3.48 -11.37 0.20
C LYS A 101 4.24 -10.71 1.33
N PHE A 102 4.75 -9.52 1.07
CA PHE A 102 5.39 -8.73 2.11
C PHE A 102 4.42 -7.62 2.45
N LYS A 103 3.89 -7.66 3.68
CA LYS A 103 2.94 -6.68 4.09
C LYS A 103 3.69 -5.54 4.75
N VAL A 104 3.68 -4.37 4.10
CA VAL A 104 4.42 -3.24 4.62
C VAL A 104 3.58 -2.40 5.53
N SER A 105 4.17 -1.88 6.57
CA SER A 105 3.53 -0.89 7.42
C SER A 105 4.20 0.46 7.22
N TYR A 106 5.34 0.50 6.54
CA TYR A 106 6.03 1.72 6.19
C TYR A 106 6.84 1.48 4.92
N PHE A 107 6.82 2.43 4.00
CA PHE A 107 7.57 2.30 2.76
C PHE A 107 8.00 3.69 2.33
N GLU A 108 9.30 3.87 2.14
CA GLU A 108 9.83 5.13 1.68
C GLU A 108 10.80 4.86 0.54
N LEU A 109 10.47 5.30 -0.65
CA LEU A 109 11.34 5.09 -1.80
C LEU A 109 12.56 5.98 -1.69
N LEU A 110 13.75 5.42 -1.86
CA LEU A 110 14.96 6.18 -1.84
C LEU A 110 15.29 6.56 -3.27
N LYS A 111 15.36 7.84 -3.51
CA LYS A 111 15.66 8.28 -4.85
C LYS A 111 17.14 8.25 -5.06
N LYS A 112 17.56 7.81 -6.24
CA LYS A 112 18.95 7.82 -6.54
C LYS A 112 19.32 9.24 -6.71
N GLU A 113 20.42 9.60 -6.15
CA GLU A 113 20.91 10.89 -6.35
C GLU A 113 21.45 10.93 -7.72
N THR A 114 20.86 11.70 -8.58
CA THR A 114 21.41 11.83 -9.88
C THR A 114 22.45 12.87 -9.79
N LYS A 115 23.57 12.60 -10.22
CA LYS A 115 24.59 13.58 -10.27
C LYS A 115 24.47 14.36 -11.44
#